data_f3e0bf6c9268d261768277301812f5a1
#
_entry.id   f3e0bf6c9268d261768277301812f5a1
#
_cell.length_a   1.000
_cell.length_b   1.000
_cell.length_c   1.000
_cell.angle_alpha   90.00
_cell.angle_beta   90.00
_cell.angle_gamma   90.00
#
_symmetry.space_group_name_H-M   'P 1'
#
loop_
_entity.id
_entity.type
_entity.pdbx_description
1 polymer ?
#
loop_
_entity_poly.entity_id
_entity_poly.type
_entity_poly.pdbx_seq_one_letter_code
_entity_poly.pdbx_strand_id
1 'polypeptide(L)'
;MQVRSSRTANIHGWFLAVLLVVAVGCGRNTGKVSIGGDVSYDGQPVASGTIIFAPVEGTQGPSTGAGIEAGRYQVPAQKGPLAGGRYKVEITALRKTGKALPNMFDPKGQSLEAVEQFVPECYNARSKLMVTVTAGANKADFSLRSSGE
;
A
#
# COMPACT_ATOMS: atom_id res chain seq x y z
N MET A 1 -2.82 -89.21 -17.48
CA MET A 1 -3.55 -88.36 -18.41
C MET A 1 -3.51 -86.91 -17.88
N GLN A 2 -2.87 -86.05 -18.57
CA GLN A 2 -2.42 -84.76 -18.16
C GLN A 2 -3.60 -83.76 -17.94
N VAL A 3 -3.58 -83.02 -16.83
CA VAL A 3 -4.40 -81.83 -16.72
C VAL A 3 -3.46 -80.68 -16.39
N ARG A 4 -3.37 -79.77 -17.32
CA ARG A 4 -2.57 -78.54 -17.27
C ARG A 4 -3.19 -77.52 -16.37
N SER A 5 -2.46 -77.06 -15.42
CA SER A 5 -2.70 -75.88 -14.63
C SER A 5 -2.52 -74.62 -15.47
N SER A 6 -3.53 -73.80 -15.58
CA SER A 6 -3.43 -72.43 -16.12
C SER A 6 -3.32 -71.44 -14.99
N ARG A 7 -2.19 -70.79 -14.92
CA ARG A 7 -1.89 -69.71 -14.00
C ARG A 7 -2.59 -68.45 -14.52
N THR A 8 -3.50 -67.95 -13.75
CA THR A 8 -3.99 -66.59 -13.96
C THR A 8 -3.05 -65.59 -13.27
N ALA A 9 -2.41 -64.78 -14.05
CA ALA A 9 -1.58 -63.71 -13.61
C ALA A 9 -2.45 -62.55 -13.03
N ASN A 10 -2.22 -62.26 -11.75
CA ASN A 10 -2.77 -61.09 -11.13
C ASN A 10 -1.98 -59.85 -11.63
N ILE A 11 -2.66 -59.02 -12.41
CA ILE A 11 -2.13 -57.75 -12.87
C ILE A 11 -2.47 -56.72 -11.79
N HIS A 12 -1.58 -56.50 -10.99
CA HIS A 12 -1.04 -55.27 -10.39
C HIS A 12 -1.92 -54.04 -10.55
N GLY A 13 -2.63 -53.74 -9.45
CA GLY A 13 -3.08 -52.36 -9.20
C GLY A 13 -1.90 -51.45 -9.01
N TRP A 14 -1.58 -50.65 -9.99
CA TRP A 14 -0.70 -49.50 -9.83
C TRP A 14 -1.47 -48.43 -9.06
N PHE A 15 -1.18 -48.37 -7.76
CA PHE A 15 -1.51 -47.22 -6.95
C PHE A 15 -0.72 -46.01 -7.46
N LEU A 16 -1.36 -45.20 -8.21
CA LEU A 16 -0.87 -43.87 -8.58
C LEU A 16 -0.93 -43.02 -7.31
N ALA A 17 0.12 -43.00 -6.54
CA ALA A 17 0.31 -42.06 -5.43
C ALA A 17 0.50 -40.69 -6.03
N VAL A 18 -0.59 -39.94 -6.18
CA VAL A 18 -0.56 -38.49 -6.48
C VAL A 18 0.04 -37.79 -5.27
N LEU A 19 1.34 -37.52 -5.35
CA LEU A 19 2.06 -36.71 -4.39
C LEU A 19 1.57 -35.26 -4.54
N LEU A 20 0.58 -34.90 -3.73
CA LEU A 20 0.09 -33.53 -3.62
C LEU A 20 1.20 -32.68 -2.94
N VAL A 21 2.08 -32.08 -3.74
CA VAL A 21 3.05 -31.12 -3.28
C VAL A 21 2.28 -29.86 -2.90
N VAL A 22 1.89 -29.77 -1.64
CA VAL A 22 1.44 -28.51 -1.05
C VAL A 22 2.66 -27.60 -0.98
N ALA A 23 2.81 -26.73 -1.98
CA ALA A 23 3.75 -25.65 -1.93
C ALA A 23 3.29 -24.70 -0.81
N VAL A 24 3.77 -24.96 0.41
CA VAL A 24 3.73 -23.99 1.50
C VAL A 24 4.62 -22.84 1.05
N GLY A 25 3.99 -21.85 0.42
CA GLY A 25 4.64 -20.59 0.12
C GLY A 25 5.08 -19.97 1.43
N CYS A 26 6.34 -20.16 1.80
CA CYS A 26 7.01 -19.37 2.83
C CYS A 26 6.99 -17.90 2.35
N GLY A 27 5.94 -17.17 2.67
CA GLY A 27 5.94 -15.72 2.60
C GLY A 27 7.13 -15.26 3.45
N ARG A 28 8.18 -14.76 2.80
CA ARG A 28 9.29 -14.13 3.51
C ARG A 28 8.68 -13.03 4.36
N ASN A 29 8.66 -13.25 5.66
CA ASN A 29 8.26 -12.23 6.62
C ASN A 29 9.36 -11.14 6.60
N THR A 30 9.16 -10.13 5.77
CA THR A 30 10.11 -9.03 5.58
C THR A 30 10.09 -8.04 6.73
N GLY A 31 9.32 -8.30 7.78
CA GLY A 31 9.06 -7.34 8.86
C GLY A 31 8.20 -6.15 8.43
N LYS A 32 7.78 -6.11 7.16
CA LYS A 32 6.90 -5.08 6.64
C LYS A 32 5.45 -5.36 6.99
N VAL A 33 4.71 -4.31 7.30
CA VAL A 33 3.30 -4.40 7.68
C VAL A 33 2.45 -3.42 6.90
N SER A 34 1.15 -3.70 6.78
CA SER A 34 0.23 -2.77 6.16
C SER A 34 -0.07 -1.60 7.10
N ILE A 35 -0.31 -0.42 6.51
CA ILE A 35 -0.83 0.74 7.21
C ILE A 35 -1.85 1.44 6.34
N GLY A 36 -2.97 1.84 6.93
CA GLY A 36 -4.04 2.56 6.24
C GLY A 36 -4.81 3.42 7.22
N GLY A 37 -5.68 4.25 6.70
CA GLY A 37 -6.50 5.14 7.54
C GLY A 37 -7.18 6.22 6.72
N ASP A 38 -7.74 7.18 7.46
CA ASP A 38 -8.47 8.30 6.91
C ASP A 38 -7.65 9.59 7.00
N VAL A 39 -7.78 10.48 6.00
CA VAL A 39 -7.16 11.81 5.98
C VAL A 39 -8.23 12.85 5.73
N SER A 40 -8.36 13.78 6.65
CA SER A 40 -9.27 14.92 6.53
C SER A 40 -8.52 16.24 6.66
N TYR A 41 -9.09 17.29 6.04
CA TYR A 41 -8.62 18.66 6.14
C TYR A 41 -9.79 19.56 6.51
N ASP A 42 -9.68 20.26 7.63
CA ASP A 42 -10.78 21.07 8.21
C ASP A 42 -12.11 20.26 8.32
N GLY A 43 -12.02 18.98 8.70
CA GLY A 43 -13.16 18.09 8.86
C GLY A 43 -13.70 17.48 7.56
N GLN A 44 -13.18 17.85 6.40
CA GLN A 44 -13.57 17.29 5.11
C GLN A 44 -12.57 16.25 4.62
N PRO A 45 -13.00 15.12 4.04
CA PRO A 45 -12.10 14.14 3.46
C PRO A 45 -11.23 14.77 2.38
N VAL A 46 -9.92 14.49 2.39
CA VAL A 46 -9.00 14.91 1.32
C VAL A 46 -9.33 14.15 0.04
N ALA A 47 -9.85 14.83 -0.98
CA ALA A 47 -10.33 14.19 -2.20
C ALA A 47 -9.21 13.42 -2.95
N SER A 48 -8.02 14.05 -3.06
CA SER A 48 -6.86 13.47 -3.74
C SER A 48 -5.57 14.03 -3.14
N GLY A 49 -4.58 13.16 -2.96
CA GLY A 49 -3.31 13.54 -2.38
C GLY A 49 -2.32 12.40 -2.31
N THR A 50 -1.24 12.61 -1.56
CA THR A 50 -0.23 11.59 -1.30
C THR A 50 0.18 11.65 0.17
N ILE A 51 0.36 10.49 0.76
CA ILE A 51 0.93 10.32 2.10
C ILE A 51 2.23 9.55 2.00
N ILE A 52 3.26 10.03 2.71
CA ILE A 52 4.60 9.42 2.74
C ILE A 52 4.97 9.18 4.20
N PHE A 53 5.53 8.01 4.47
CA PHE A 53 6.11 7.60 5.74
C PHE A 53 7.64 7.56 5.58
N ALA A 54 8.33 8.56 6.08
CA ALA A 54 9.79 8.66 6.04
C ALA A 54 10.37 8.11 7.35
N PRO A 55 11.26 7.08 7.31
CA PRO A 55 11.82 6.51 8.52
C PRO A 55 12.69 7.53 9.26
N VAL A 56 12.63 7.55 10.59
CA VAL A 56 13.40 8.43 11.46
C VAL A 56 14.07 7.68 12.62
N GLU A 57 15.10 8.24 13.19
CA GLU A 57 15.74 7.82 14.45
C GLU A 57 16.03 6.32 14.55
N GLY A 58 16.91 5.81 13.71
CA GLY A 58 17.34 4.40 13.75
C GLY A 58 16.39 3.43 13.07
N THR A 59 15.25 3.90 12.56
CA THR A 59 14.36 3.07 11.74
C THR A 59 15.01 2.77 10.40
N GLN A 60 15.19 1.49 10.09
CA GLN A 60 15.77 1.01 8.84
C GLN A 60 14.75 1.04 7.70
N GLY A 61 15.25 1.08 6.46
CA GLY A 61 14.44 0.91 5.25
C GLY A 61 14.14 2.21 4.51
N PRO A 62 13.59 2.11 3.32
CA PRO A 62 13.20 3.26 2.51
C PRO A 62 11.91 3.90 3.01
N SER A 63 11.69 5.15 2.58
CA SER A 63 10.37 5.77 2.69
C SER A 63 9.33 4.96 1.92
N THR A 64 8.11 4.96 2.41
CA THR A 64 6.97 4.30 1.78
C THR A 64 5.76 5.23 1.78
N GLY A 65 4.77 4.95 0.96
CA GLY A 65 3.57 5.80 0.93
C GLY A 65 2.51 5.27 -0.02
N ALA A 66 1.42 6.02 -0.12
CA ALA A 66 0.28 5.73 -0.98
C ALA A 66 -0.39 7.02 -1.46
N GLY A 67 -1.22 6.89 -2.50
CA GLY A 67 -2.20 7.89 -2.86
C GLY A 67 -3.29 7.99 -1.79
N ILE A 68 -3.83 9.18 -1.63
CA ILE A 68 -5.05 9.45 -0.87
C ILE A 68 -6.17 9.64 -1.89
N GLU A 69 -7.25 8.88 -1.73
CA GLU A 69 -8.44 8.96 -2.58
C GLU A 69 -9.68 9.00 -1.71
N ALA A 70 -10.52 10.00 -1.91
CA ALA A 70 -11.76 10.20 -1.15
C ALA A 70 -11.53 10.11 0.38
N GLY A 71 -10.45 10.71 0.87
CA GLY A 71 -10.09 10.73 2.29
C GLY A 71 -9.46 9.45 2.82
N ARG A 72 -9.13 8.47 2.00
CA ARG A 72 -8.56 7.20 2.43
C ARG A 72 -7.23 6.91 1.79
N TYR A 73 -6.37 6.21 2.53
CA TYR A 73 -5.13 5.69 1.99
C TYR A 73 -4.89 4.26 2.49
N GLN A 74 -4.14 3.49 1.71
CA GLN A 74 -3.75 2.13 2.09
C GLN A 74 -2.39 1.78 1.50
N VAL A 75 -1.43 1.46 2.37
CA VAL A 75 -0.14 0.89 2.00
C VAL A 75 -0.18 -0.60 2.28
N PRO A 76 -0.12 -1.47 1.27
CA PRO A 76 -0.13 -2.91 1.48
C PRO A 76 1.19 -3.38 2.12
N ALA A 77 1.17 -4.49 2.85
CA ALA A 77 2.33 -4.99 3.59
C ALA A 77 3.59 -5.16 2.73
N GLN A 78 3.46 -5.57 1.46
CA GLN A 78 4.61 -5.75 0.55
C GLN A 78 5.41 -4.46 0.31
N LYS A 79 4.73 -3.32 0.36
CA LYS A 79 5.29 -1.96 0.19
C LYS A 79 5.26 -1.16 1.49
N GLY A 80 4.83 -1.78 2.57
CA GLY A 80 4.59 -1.12 3.84
C GLY A 80 5.87 -0.79 4.62
N PRO A 81 5.70 -0.03 5.70
CA PRO A 81 6.77 0.28 6.64
C PRO A 81 7.18 -0.97 7.43
N LEU A 82 8.35 -0.91 8.07
CA LEU A 82 8.82 -1.95 8.97
C LEU A 82 8.13 -1.84 10.34
N ALA A 83 7.71 -2.98 10.88
CA ALA A 83 7.19 -3.06 12.24
C ALA A 83 8.24 -2.62 13.28
N GLY A 84 7.79 -1.93 14.32
CA GLY A 84 8.65 -1.38 15.37
C GLY A 84 9.32 -0.05 14.98
N GLY A 85 9.17 0.40 13.73
CA GLY A 85 9.75 1.65 13.25
C GLY A 85 8.95 2.90 13.62
N ARG A 86 9.67 4.02 13.70
CA ARG A 86 9.08 5.37 13.81
C ARG A 86 9.22 6.10 12.49
N TYR A 87 8.16 6.77 12.07
CA TYR A 87 8.09 7.43 10.78
C TYR A 87 7.56 8.85 10.91
N LYS A 88 8.23 9.79 10.24
CA LYS A 88 7.67 11.10 9.97
C LYS A 88 6.66 10.96 8.83
N VAL A 89 5.49 11.56 8.99
CA VAL A 89 4.43 11.50 8.00
C VAL A 89 4.35 12.82 7.26
N GLU A 90 4.41 12.75 5.94
CA GLU A 90 4.29 13.91 5.05
C GLU A 90 3.05 13.75 4.17
N ILE A 91 2.17 14.74 4.19
CA ILE A 91 0.92 14.72 3.45
C ILE A 91 0.88 15.90 2.49
N THR A 92 0.69 15.60 1.21
CA THR A 92 0.47 16.59 0.16
C THR A 92 -0.90 16.35 -0.48
N ALA A 93 -1.63 17.41 -0.77
CA ALA A 93 -2.89 17.30 -1.47
C ALA A 93 -3.08 18.46 -2.42
N LEU A 94 -3.58 18.13 -3.59
CA LEU A 94 -3.82 19.10 -4.67
C LEU A 94 -5.31 19.34 -4.85
N ARG A 95 -5.69 20.56 -5.10
CA ARG A 95 -7.04 20.92 -5.53
C ARG A 95 -7.01 21.66 -6.85
N LYS A 96 -8.04 21.49 -7.63
CA LYS A 96 -8.27 22.26 -8.85
C LYS A 96 -8.61 23.70 -8.50
N THR A 97 -8.01 24.65 -9.22
CA THR A 97 -8.20 26.07 -8.96
C THR A 97 -9.31 26.71 -9.82
N GLY A 98 -9.86 25.95 -10.77
CA GLY A 98 -10.79 26.46 -11.77
C GLY A 98 -10.14 27.31 -12.88
N LYS A 99 -8.82 27.53 -12.80
CA LYS A 99 -8.09 28.29 -13.84
C LYS A 99 -7.70 27.34 -14.98
N ALA A 100 -8.12 27.71 -16.20
CA ALA A 100 -7.67 27.00 -17.39
C ALA A 100 -6.24 27.41 -17.75
N LEU A 101 -5.39 26.40 -18.04
CA LEU A 101 -4.05 26.59 -18.56
C LEU A 101 -4.02 26.15 -20.03
N PRO A 102 -3.29 26.87 -20.90
CA PRO A 102 -3.06 26.40 -22.26
C PRO A 102 -2.39 25.03 -22.27
N ASN A 103 -2.92 24.09 -23.03
CA ASN A 103 -2.25 22.81 -23.24
C ASN A 103 -1.13 23.02 -24.28
N MET A 104 0.10 23.15 -23.82
CA MET A 104 1.27 23.38 -24.70
C MET A 104 1.59 22.18 -25.58
N PHE A 105 1.10 20.99 -25.23
CA PHE A 105 1.32 19.76 -26.02
C PHE A 105 0.20 19.51 -27.03
N ASP A 106 -0.97 20.12 -26.83
CA ASP A 106 -2.09 20.08 -27.76
C ASP A 106 -2.82 21.43 -27.74
N PRO A 107 -2.32 22.44 -28.48
CA PRO A 107 -2.89 23.79 -28.48
C PRO A 107 -4.33 23.89 -29.01
N LYS A 108 -4.82 22.85 -29.69
CA LYS A 108 -6.19 22.71 -30.19
C LYS A 108 -7.06 21.80 -29.34
N GLY A 109 -6.45 21.15 -28.32
CA GLY A 109 -7.12 20.25 -27.41
C GLY A 109 -7.76 20.97 -26.23
N GLN A 110 -8.21 20.16 -25.26
CA GLN A 110 -8.76 20.70 -24.03
C GLN A 110 -7.69 21.42 -23.21
N SER A 111 -8.04 22.58 -22.66
CA SER A 111 -7.21 23.27 -21.68
C SER A 111 -7.01 22.40 -20.43
N LEU A 112 -5.82 22.47 -19.85
CA LEU A 112 -5.53 21.85 -18.57
C LEU A 112 -6.09 22.72 -17.45
N GLU A 113 -6.57 22.07 -16.40
CA GLU A 113 -6.98 22.80 -15.20
C GLU A 113 -5.80 22.94 -14.24
N ALA A 114 -5.53 24.16 -13.80
CA ALA A 114 -4.48 24.43 -12.83
C ALA A 114 -4.83 23.78 -11.50
N VAL A 115 -3.81 23.16 -10.88
CA VAL A 115 -3.90 22.58 -9.53
C VAL A 115 -2.97 23.32 -8.59
N GLU A 116 -3.34 23.39 -7.32
CA GLU A 116 -2.50 23.97 -6.27
C GLU A 116 -2.41 23.04 -5.07
N GLN A 117 -1.24 23.05 -4.41
CA GLN A 117 -1.06 22.45 -3.10
C GLN A 117 -1.77 23.30 -2.07
N PHE A 118 -2.73 22.74 -1.34
CA PHE A 118 -3.51 23.50 -0.36
C PHE A 118 -3.24 23.12 1.10
N VAL A 119 -2.60 21.97 1.34
CA VAL A 119 -2.23 21.53 2.69
C VAL A 119 -1.01 22.32 3.16
N PRO A 120 -1.05 22.94 4.37
CA PRO A 120 0.06 23.73 4.90
C PRO A 120 1.39 22.96 5.00
N GLU A 121 2.52 23.66 4.87
CA GLU A 121 3.87 23.07 4.91
C GLU A 121 4.16 22.30 6.21
N CYS A 122 3.51 22.64 7.31
CA CYS A 122 3.64 21.93 8.57
C CYS A 122 3.14 20.47 8.53
N TYR A 123 2.48 20.05 7.46
CA TYR A 123 2.06 18.66 7.23
C TYR A 123 2.80 17.99 6.07
N ASN A 124 3.65 18.72 5.35
CA ASN A 124 4.48 18.17 4.26
C ASN A 124 5.97 18.47 4.48
N ALA A 125 6.56 19.44 3.83
CA ALA A 125 8.02 19.71 3.90
C ALA A 125 8.52 19.93 5.34
N ARG A 126 7.72 20.58 6.19
CA ARG A 126 8.01 20.85 7.61
C ARG A 126 7.18 20.01 8.57
N SER A 127 6.75 18.82 8.14
CA SER A 127 5.90 17.97 8.94
C SER A 127 6.55 17.55 10.26
N LYS A 128 5.75 17.61 11.32
CA LYS A 128 6.05 17.08 12.65
C LYS A 128 5.18 15.88 13.01
N LEU A 129 4.33 15.44 12.06
CA LEU A 129 3.49 14.27 12.28
C LEU A 129 4.36 13.02 12.40
N MET A 130 4.12 12.25 13.45
CA MET A 130 4.87 11.03 13.73
C MET A 130 3.91 9.87 13.92
N VAL A 131 4.32 8.70 13.47
CA VAL A 131 3.64 7.44 13.73
C VAL A 131 4.63 6.36 14.13
N THR A 132 4.27 5.55 15.10
CA THR A 132 4.99 4.33 15.45
C THR A 132 4.20 3.15 14.89
N VAL A 133 4.87 2.33 14.11
CA VAL A 133 4.26 1.18 13.42
C VAL A 133 4.48 -0.07 14.25
N THR A 134 3.43 -0.82 14.51
CA THR A 134 3.49 -2.07 15.28
C THR A 134 3.40 -3.30 14.38
N ALA A 135 3.63 -4.48 14.93
CA ALA A 135 3.42 -5.72 14.20
C ALA A 135 1.93 -5.88 13.83
N GLY A 136 1.67 -6.39 12.62
CA GLY A 136 0.31 -6.58 12.11
C GLY A 136 -0.22 -5.41 11.28
N ALA A 137 -1.52 -5.33 11.13
CA ALA A 137 -2.18 -4.23 10.41
C ALA A 137 -2.22 -2.98 11.30
N ASN A 138 -1.83 -1.86 10.73
CA ASN A 138 -1.84 -0.56 11.43
C ASN A 138 -2.92 0.34 10.86
N LYS A 139 -3.60 1.08 11.74
CA LYS A 139 -4.50 2.16 11.37
C LYS A 139 -3.96 3.48 11.90
N ALA A 140 -3.85 4.48 11.04
CA ALA A 140 -3.45 5.83 11.43
C ALA A 140 -4.30 6.86 10.67
N ASP A 141 -5.10 7.61 11.40
CA ASP A 141 -5.96 8.64 10.85
C ASP A 141 -5.32 10.02 11.08
N PHE A 142 -5.43 10.90 10.09
CA PHE A 142 -4.84 12.24 10.13
C PHE A 142 -5.91 13.30 9.90
N SER A 143 -6.13 14.12 10.92
CA SER A 143 -7.03 15.28 10.85
C SER A 143 -6.19 16.54 10.74
N LEU A 144 -6.08 17.08 9.53
CA LEU A 144 -5.29 18.27 9.23
C LEU A 144 -6.16 19.53 9.37
N ARG A 145 -5.52 20.64 9.71
CA ARG A 145 -6.20 21.95 9.88
C ARG A 145 -5.45 23.04 9.13
N SER A 146 -6.19 24.00 8.64
CA SER A 146 -5.63 25.19 7.98
C SER A 146 -4.77 26.05 8.93
N SER A 147 -5.06 26.03 10.25
CA SER A 147 -4.23 26.66 11.28
C SER A 147 -2.83 26.05 11.43
N GLY A 148 -2.63 24.83 10.97
CA GLY A 148 -1.35 24.13 11.12
C GLY A 148 -1.13 23.53 12.51
N GLU A 149 -2.18 23.41 13.34
CA GLU A 149 -2.19 22.81 14.67
C GLU A 149 -2.83 21.42 14.68
#